data_e44ef3529b76d6e9069ad10f5fe0c7a6
#
_entry.id   e44ef3529b76d6e9069ad10f5fe0c7a6
#
_cell.length_a   1.000
_cell.length_b   1.000
_cell.length_c   1.000
_cell.angle_alpha   90.00
_cell.angle_beta   90.00
_cell.angle_gamma   90.00
#
_symmetry.space_group_name_H-M   'P 1'
#
loop_
_entity.id
_entity.type
_entity.pdbx_description
1 polymer ?
#
loop_
_entity_poly.entity_id
_entity_poly.type
_entity_poly.pdbx_seq_one_letter_code
_entity_poly.pdbx_strand_id
1 'polypeptide(L)'
;MKRTVSYLLFALLLISCSSLPQTLSELKSEYVTIDDSICVHYKIWGKATGSDAKTICFVHGFGCDMNTWEKQFEAFRDEKDLQLVFIDLPGYGQSDKPHVEYTLDFFAHAIDEVMNANSMKDAIFVGHSLGTPVCRQILMTTSHKGALVDVDGVYCFYDGTETPEYVEAVDQFGHAFDGPECRDVIIGFVSSLAGKETHQEINDYAMSVMPETPQYVASSTMQHLVEKKWWPNTQISQPVMVICTQNSGLDPDNKQKMQRLYPNLDYTELTTCGHFIHMEQPDMFNEKLRALKNLKKQ
;
A
#
# COMPACT_ATOMS: atom_id res chain seq x y z
N MET A 1 63.37 -4.18 -48.02
CA MET A 1 62.61 -3.27 -47.15
C MET A 1 61.16 -3.75 -47.12
N LYS A 2 60.76 -4.47 -46.06
CA LYS A 2 59.34 -4.92 -45.85
C LYS A 2 58.72 -3.89 -44.94
N ARG A 3 57.65 -3.20 -45.38
CA ARG A 3 56.84 -2.29 -44.57
C ARG A 3 55.74 -3.14 -43.86
N THR A 4 55.85 -3.20 -42.56
CA THR A 4 54.82 -3.78 -41.70
C THR A 4 53.75 -2.73 -41.45
N VAL A 5 52.52 -2.96 -41.90
CA VAL A 5 51.36 -2.09 -41.61
C VAL A 5 50.70 -2.64 -40.35
N SER A 6 50.79 -1.85 -39.26
CA SER A 6 50.16 -2.17 -37.98
C SER A 6 48.72 -1.66 -38.03
N TYR A 7 47.76 -2.56 -38.01
CA TYR A 7 46.31 -2.21 -37.84
C TYR A 7 46.02 -2.05 -36.35
N LEU A 8 45.81 -0.81 -35.91
CA LEU A 8 45.23 -0.52 -34.60
C LEU A 8 43.72 -0.83 -34.68
N LEU A 9 43.30 -1.92 -34.05
CA LEU A 9 41.87 -2.19 -33.81
C LEU A 9 41.40 -1.26 -32.65
N PHE A 10 40.62 -0.23 -32.98
CA PHE A 10 39.88 0.54 -32.01
C PHE A 10 38.63 -0.27 -31.63
N ALA A 11 38.67 -0.94 -30.47
CA ALA A 11 37.47 -1.51 -29.86
C ALA A 11 36.63 -0.37 -29.30
N LEU A 12 35.56 0.02 -30.00
CA LEU A 12 34.51 0.86 -29.44
C LEU A 12 33.78 0.04 -28.35
N LEU A 13 34.11 0.31 -27.10
CA LEU A 13 33.26 -0.07 -25.97
C LEU A 13 31.96 0.76 -26.05
N LEU A 14 30.93 0.18 -26.65
CA LEU A 14 29.57 0.69 -26.49
C LEU A 14 29.19 0.51 -25.02
N ILE A 15 29.42 1.53 -24.20
CA ILE A 15 28.80 1.63 -22.87
C ILE A 15 27.33 1.85 -23.16
N SER A 16 26.54 0.79 -23.05
CA SER A 16 25.10 0.89 -23.00
C SER A 16 24.75 1.71 -21.75
N CYS A 17 24.50 2.99 -21.96
CA CYS A 17 23.90 3.83 -20.93
C CYS A 17 22.44 3.39 -20.83
N SER A 18 22.15 2.38 -20.00
CA SER A 18 20.78 2.07 -19.65
C SER A 18 20.23 3.30 -18.93
N SER A 19 19.23 3.94 -19.51
CA SER A 19 18.48 5.00 -18.84
C SER A 19 17.91 4.45 -17.53
N LEU A 20 17.90 5.27 -16.49
CA LEU A 20 17.24 4.89 -15.25
C LEU A 20 15.75 4.64 -15.54
N PRO A 21 15.10 3.69 -14.82
CA PRO A 21 13.68 3.43 -14.95
C PRO A 21 12.87 4.71 -14.81
N GLN A 22 11.95 4.93 -15.75
CA GLN A 22 11.09 6.12 -15.78
C GLN A 22 9.74 5.84 -15.12
N THR A 23 9.31 4.57 -15.11
CA THR A 23 8.04 4.10 -14.57
C THR A 23 8.26 2.97 -13.56
N LEU A 24 7.30 2.78 -12.66
CA LEU A 24 7.29 1.67 -11.71
C LEU A 24 7.28 0.31 -12.43
N SER A 25 6.61 0.22 -13.59
CA SER A 25 6.56 -1.00 -14.39
C SER A 25 7.93 -1.45 -14.91
N GLU A 26 8.85 -0.51 -15.18
CA GLU A 26 10.21 -0.80 -15.65
C GLU A 26 11.14 -1.32 -14.54
N LEU A 27 10.76 -1.20 -13.27
CA LEU A 27 11.54 -1.77 -12.17
C LEU A 27 11.57 -3.29 -12.27
N LYS A 28 12.73 -3.85 -11.88
CA LYS A 28 12.90 -5.30 -11.78
C LYS A 28 11.88 -5.89 -10.81
N SER A 29 11.18 -6.92 -11.26
CA SER A 29 10.34 -7.75 -10.39
C SER A 29 11.20 -8.64 -9.52
N GLU A 30 10.91 -8.64 -8.22
CA GLU A 30 11.50 -9.51 -7.21
C GLU A 30 10.39 -10.34 -6.56
N TYR A 31 10.75 -11.49 -6.01
CA TYR A 31 9.81 -12.39 -5.37
C TYR A 31 10.39 -12.94 -4.07
N VAL A 32 9.58 -13.06 -3.04
CA VAL A 32 9.89 -13.82 -1.83
C VAL A 32 8.86 -14.94 -1.70
N THR A 33 9.32 -16.12 -1.26
CA THR A 33 8.42 -17.24 -0.98
C THR A 33 8.08 -17.26 0.51
N ILE A 34 6.79 -17.22 0.82
CA ILE A 34 6.26 -17.38 2.17
C ILE A 34 5.58 -18.75 2.30
N ASP A 35 5.47 -19.28 3.51
CA ASP A 35 4.79 -20.54 3.84
C ASP A 35 5.17 -21.70 2.87
N ASP A 36 6.47 -21.77 2.54
CA ASP A 36 7.12 -22.77 1.68
C ASP A 36 6.65 -22.79 0.19
N SER A 37 5.63 -22.03 -0.20
CA SER A 37 5.05 -22.18 -1.55
C SER A 37 4.42 -20.93 -2.16
N ILE A 38 4.14 -19.89 -1.40
CA ILE A 38 3.39 -18.71 -1.88
C ILE A 38 4.39 -17.62 -2.29
N CYS A 39 4.42 -17.25 -3.56
CA CYS A 39 5.28 -16.21 -4.09
C CYS A 39 4.64 -14.83 -3.94
N VAL A 40 5.29 -13.93 -3.24
CA VAL A 40 4.91 -12.53 -3.08
C VAL A 40 5.76 -11.67 -3.99
N HIS A 41 5.12 -10.94 -4.88
CA HIS A 41 5.76 -10.03 -5.83
C HIS A 41 6.02 -8.67 -5.19
N TYR A 42 7.22 -8.14 -5.39
CA TYR A 42 7.56 -6.79 -4.97
C TYR A 42 8.60 -6.16 -5.90
N LYS A 43 8.76 -4.84 -5.78
CA LYS A 43 9.78 -4.07 -6.48
C LYS A 43 10.49 -3.14 -5.51
N ILE A 44 11.79 -2.95 -5.71
CA ILE A 44 12.60 -2.04 -4.90
C ILE A 44 13.29 -1.02 -5.79
N TRP A 45 13.31 0.22 -5.35
CA TRP A 45 14.08 1.29 -5.95
C TRP A 45 14.95 2.01 -4.92
N GLY A 46 16.15 2.38 -5.33
CA GLY A 46 17.07 3.13 -4.48
C GLY A 46 17.74 2.27 -3.41
N LYS A 47 18.43 2.93 -2.50
CA LYS A 47 19.10 2.29 -1.35
C LYS A 47 19.06 3.23 -0.15
N ALA A 48 18.66 2.69 0.97
CA ALA A 48 18.79 3.35 2.25
C ALA A 48 20.24 3.22 2.75
N THR A 49 21.08 4.21 2.45
CA THR A 49 22.51 4.23 2.85
C THR A 49 22.78 5.42 3.77
N GLY A 50 23.40 5.16 4.93
CA GLY A 50 23.73 6.20 5.90
C GLY A 50 22.78 6.28 7.10
N SER A 51 23.11 7.14 8.06
CA SER A 51 22.38 7.27 9.33
C SER A 51 20.97 7.85 9.19
N ASP A 52 20.74 8.65 8.13
CA ASP A 52 19.47 9.35 7.89
C ASP A 52 18.65 8.69 6.78
N ALA A 53 19.13 7.57 6.24
CA ALA A 53 18.45 6.82 5.20
C ALA A 53 17.08 6.30 5.66
N LYS A 54 16.11 6.34 4.75
CA LYS A 54 14.72 5.94 5.01
C LYS A 54 14.27 4.90 3.99
N THR A 55 13.45 3.99 4.46
CA THR A 55 12.66 3.09 3.60
C THR A 55 11.21 3.53 3.65
N ILE A 56 10.55 3.59 2.50
CA ILE A 56 9.11 3.77 2.39
C ILE A 56 8.54 2.50 1.74
N CYS A 57 7.63 1.85 2.44
CA CYS A 57 6.94 0.65 1.98
C CYS A 57 5.50 1.00 1.62
N PHE A 58 5.14 0.84 0.34
CA PHE A 58 3.83 1.14 -0.20
C PHE A 58 2.97 -0.11 -0.33
N VAL A 59 1.79 -0.07 0.28
CA VAL A 59 0.83 -1.18 0.37
C VAL A 59 -0.52 -0.73 -0.18
N HIS A 60 -0.93 -1.36 -1.28
CA HIS A 60 -2.16 -1.01 -2.01
C HIS A 60 -3.45 -1.45 -1.30
N GLY A 61 -4.59 -0.97 -1.78
CA GLY A 61 -5.92 -1.31 -1.31
C GLY A 61 -6.50 -2.59 -1.92
N PHE A 62 -7.68 -2.97 -1.46
CA PHE A 62 -8.46 -4.10 -1.97
C PHE A 62 -8.59 -4.04 -3.50
N GLY A 63 -8.37 -5.17 -4.17
CA GLY A 63 -8.53 -5.32 -5.61
C GLY A 63 -7.49 -4.59 -6.46
N CYS A 64 -6.61 -3.79 -5.86
CA CYS A 64 -5.56 -3.04 -6.57
C CYS A 64 -4.26 -3.84 -6.72
N ASP A 65 -3.25 -3.20 -7.26
CA ASP A 65 -1.87 -3.66 -7.32
C ASP A 65 -0.90 -2.50 -7.03
N MET A 66 0.40 -2.77 -7.06
CA MET A 66 1.42 -1.74 -6.76
C MET A 66 1.42 -0.56 -7.75
N ASN A 67 0.83 -0.69 -8.96
CA ASN A 67 0.83 0.38 -9.95
C ASN A 67 0.01 1.60 -9.51
N THR A 68 -0.88 1.45 -8.51
CA THR A 68 -1.56 2.59 -7.87
C THR A 68 -0.57 3.64 -7.32
N TRP A 69 0.69 3.27 -7.08
CA TRP A 69 1.75 4.12 -6.53
C TRP A 69 2.69 4.75 -7.57
N GLU A 70 2.33 4.71 -8.86
CA GLU A 70 3.16 5.26 -9.95
C GLU A 70 3.56 6.72 -9.70
N LYS A 71 2.61 7.57 -9.23
CA LYS A 71 2.86 8.98 -8.95
C LYS A 71 3.83 9.21 -7.77
N GLN A 72 3.87 8.28 -6.83
CA GLN A 72 4.81 8.29 -5.73
C GLN A 72 6.20 7.85 -6.20
N PHE A 73 6.27 6.83 -7.06
CA PHE A 73 7.54 6.45 -7.68
C PHE A 73 8.14 7.61 -8.48
N GLU A 74 7.37 8.23 -9.38
CA GLU A 74 7.81 9.40 -10.15
C GLU A 74 8.35 10.54 -9.26
N ALA A 75 7.68 10.81 -8.14
CA ALA A 75 8.02 11.92 -7.24
C ALA A 75 9.27 11.66 -6.40
N PHE A 76 9.56 10.40 -6.04
CA PHE A 76 10.61 10.06 -5.08
C PHE A 76 11.83 9.36 -5.68
N ARG A 77 11.78 8.90 -6.94
CA ARG A 77 12.85 8.10 -7.57
C ARG A 77 14.20 8.79 -7.64
N ASP A 78 14.22 10.12 -7.70
CA ASP A 78 15.45 10.91 -7.80
C ASP A 78 15.98 11.37 -6.42
N GLU A 79 15.29 11.02 -5.34
CA GLU A 79 15.71 11.36 -4.00
C GLU A 79 16.82 10.45 -3.50
N LYS A 80 17.87 11.07 -2.95
CA LYS A 80 19.02 10.35 -2.38
C LYS A 80 18.69 9.78 -1.00
N ASP A 81 19.38 8.69 -0.63
CA ASP A 81 19.27 8.04 0.67
C ASP A 81 17.83 7.58 1.00
N LEU A 82 17.06 7.30 -0.05
CA LEU A 82 15.71 6.80 0.02
C LEU A 82 15.62 5.44 -0.68
N GLN A 83 14.95 4.50 -0.03
CA GLN A 83 14.59 3.22 -0.60
C GLN A 83 13.06 3.13 -0.66
N LEU A 84 12.54 2.81 -1.84
CA LEU A 84 11.12 2.62 -2.08
C LEU A 84 10.85 1.12 -2.26
N VAL A 85 9.84 0.62 -1.60
CA VAL A 85 9.38 -0.76 -1.70
C VAL A 85 7.91 -0.74 -2.10
N PHE A 86 7.57 -1.45 -3.15
CA PHE A 86 6.21 -1.59 -3.66
C PHE A 86 5.85 -3.07 -3.66
N ILE A 87 4.73 -3.42 -3.06
CA ILE A 87 4.33 -4.82 -2.84
C ILE A 87 2.97 -5.06 -3.47
N ASP A 88 2.85 -6.15 -4.23
CA ASP A 88 1.56 -6.75 -4.53
C ASP A 88 1.21 -7.69 -3.38
N LEU A 89 0.15 -7.41 -2.64
CA LEU A 89 -0.32 -8.29 -1.58
C LEU A 89 -0.69 -9.68 -2.14
N PRO A 90 -0.51 -10.77 -1.39
CA PRO A 90 -1.02 -12.09 -1.79
C PRO A 90 -2.51 -12.00 -2.18
N GLY A 91 -2.90 -12.67 -3.24
CA GLY A 91 -4.25 -12.56 -3.80
C GLY A 91 -4.42 -11.47 -4.87
N TYR A 92 -3.44 -10.57 -5.03
CA TYR A 92 -3.53 -9.41 -5.92
C TYR A 92 -2.31 -9.27 -6.81
N GLY A 93 -2.41 -8.42 -7.85
CA GLY A 93 -1.32 -8.11 -8.76
C GLY A 93 -0.65 -9.36 -9.34
N GLN A 94 0.68 -9.40 -9.28
CA GLN A 94 1.51 -10.52 -9.72
C GLN A 94 1.89 -11.50 -8.60
N SER A 95 1.42 -11.27 -7.37
CA SER A 95 1.55 -12.24 -6.29
C SER A 95 0.64 -13.45 -6.50
N ASP A 96 1.02 -14.58 -5.93
CA ASP A 96 0.21 -15.79 -5.95
C ASP A 96 -1.16 -15.56 -5.30
N LYS A 97 -2.14 -16.34 -5.76
CA LYS A 97 -3.54 -16.29 -5.32
C LYS A 97 -3.95 -17.64 -4.72
N PRO A 98 -3.34 -18.07 -3.60
CA PRO A 98 -3.64 -19.37 -2.99
C PRO A 98 -5.05 -19.41 -2.40
N HIS A 99 -5.61 -20.61 -2.24
CA HIS A 99 -6.85 -20.84 -1.51
C HIS A 99 -6.56 -20.94 -0.01
N VAL A 100 -6.42 -19.78 0.64
CA VAL A 100 -6.15 -19.62 2.08
C VAL A 100 -7.07 -18.56 2.68
N GLU A 101 -7.02 -18.37 3.99
CA GLU A 101 -7.69 -17.26 4.67
C GLU A 101 -6.87 -15.97 4.50
N TYR A 102 -7.47 -14.96 3.88
CA TYR A 102 -6.85 -13.66 3.63
C TYR A 102 -7.05 -12.72 4.83
N THR A 103 -6.36 -13.03 5.92
CA THR A 103 -6.42 -12.29 7.18
C THR A 103 -5.44 -11.12 7.19
N LEU A 104 -5.63 -10.15 8.10
CA LEU A 104 -4.64 -9.08 8.29
C LEU A 104 -3.28 -9.61 8.72
N ASP A 105 -3.21 -10.69 9.51
CA ASP A 105 -1.96 -11.36 9.87
C ASP A 105 -1.27 -11.98 8.66
N PHE A 106 -2.01 -12.61 7.76
CA PHE A 106 -1.45 -13.19 6.54
C PHE A 106 -0.82 -12.12 5.63
N PHE A 107 -1.51 -11.00 5.43
CA PHE A 107 -0.96 -9.89 4.68
C PHE A 107 0.26 -9.25 5.37
N ALA A 108 0.18 -9.04 6.68
CA ALA A 108 1.29 -8.49 7.46
C ALA A 108 2.51 -9.41 7.43
N HIS A 109 2.32 -10.73 7.54
CA HIS A 109 3.39 -11.71 7.40
C HIS A 109 4.06 -11.63 6.03
N ALA A 110 3.29 -11.51 4.94
CA ALA A 110 3.85 -11.37 3.60
C ALA A 110 4.77 -10.14 3.48
N ILE A 111 4.39 -9.01 4.06
CA ILE A 111 5.22 -7.80 4.05
C ILE A 111 6.43 -7.96 4.97
N ASP A 112 6.27 -8.56 6.16
CA ASP A 112 7.36 -8.85 7.09
C ASP A 112 8.46 -9.68 6.40
N GLU A 113 8.08 -10.72 5.64
CA GLU A 113 9.00 -11.56 4.88
C GLU A 113 9.72 -10.79 3.76
N VAL A 114 9.04 -9.89 3.04
CA VAL A 114 9.69 -9.00 2.06
C VAL A 114 10.72 -8.11 2.73
N MET A 115 10.37 -7.51 3.88
CA MET A 115 11.26 -6.64 4.64
C MET A 115 12.49 -7.41 5.16
N ASN A 116 12.27 -8.62 5.72
CA ASN A 116 13.32 -9.48 6.28
C ASN A 116 14.27 -9.99 5.19
N ALA A 117 13.76 -10.46 4.05
CA ALA A 117 14.55 -10.92 2.91
C ALA A 117 15.50 -9.84 2.39
N ASN A 118 15.13 -8.57 2.56
CA ASN A 118 15.93 -7.42 2.13
C ASN A 118 16.66 -6.71 3.28
N SER A 119 16.69 -7.32 4.47
CA SER A 119 17.36 -6.77 5.68
C SER A 119 16.88 -5.37 6.09
N MET A 120 15.63 -5.06 5.80
CA MET A 120 14.96 -3.79 6.15
C MET A 120 14.34 -3.92 7.54
N LYS A 121 14.72 -3.04 8.47
CA LYS A 121 14.23 -3.11 9.86
C LYS A 121 13.10 -2.14 10.15
N ASP A 122 13.20 -0.94 9.60
CA ASP A 122 12.28 0.15 9.85
C ASP A 122 11.81 0.74 8.52
N ALA A 123 10.54 1.14 8.43
CA ALA A 123 10.01 1.83 7.27
C ALA A 123 8.93 2.84 7.65
N ILE A 124 8.68 3.80 6.76
CA ILE A 124 7.41 4.49 6.71
C ILE A 124 6.48 3.57 5.93
N PHE A 125 5.52 2.95 6.61
CA PHE A 125 4.51 2.09 6.00
C PHE A 125 3.36 2.95 5.50
N VAL A 126 3.16 2.97 4.20
CA VAL A 126 2.12 3.75 3.52
C VAL A 126 1.05 2.79 3.03
N GLY A 127 -0.10 2.80 3.67
CA GLY A 127 -1.22 1.92 3.33
C GLY A 127 -2.39 2.72 2.75
N HIS A 128 -2.91 2.25 1.61
CA HIS A 128 -4.15 2.75 1.04
C HIS A 128 -5.31 1.79 1.37
N SER A 129 -6.43 2.31 1.84
CA SER A 129 -7.64 1.50 2.08
C SER A 129 -7.35 0.26 2.94
N LEU A 130 -7.53 -0.97 2.42
CA LEU A 130 -7.12 -2.24 3.04
C LEU A 130 -5.64 -2.23 3.47
N GLY A 131 -4.76 -1.59 2.71
CA GLY A 131 -3.33 -1.52 3.04
C GLY A 131 -3.06 -0.83 4.37
N THR A 132 -3.93 0.08 4.82
CA THR A 132 -3.78 0.76 6.11
C THR A 132 -3.86 -0.19 7.31
N PRO A 133 -4.93 -0.98 7.52
CA PRO A 133 -4.97 -1.93 8.62
C PRO A 133 -3.88 -3.01 8.52
N VAL A 134 -3.47 -3.38 7.32
CA VAL A 134 -2.31 -4.28 7.13
C VAL A 134 -1.02 -3.63 7.66
N CYS A 135 -0.73 -2.37 7.29
CA CYS A 135 0.42 -1.63 7.82
C CYS A 135 0.35 -1.44 9.34
N ARG A 136 -0.84 -1.18 9.88
CA ARG A 136 -1.07 -1.12 11.32
C ARG A 136 -0.74 -2.46 11.99
N GLN A 137 -1.17 -3.58 11.39
CA GLN A 137 -0.91 -4.92 11.90
C GLN A 137 0.59 -5.22 11.98
N ILE A 138 1.38 -4.85 10.96
CA ILE A 138 2.84 -4.97 10.99
C ILE A 138 3.43 -4.26 12.21
N LEU A 139 3.05 -3.00 12.45
CA LEU A 139 3.56 -2.22 13.58
C LEU A 139 3.15 -2.76 14.95
N MET A 140 2.06 -3.55 15.00
CA MET A 140 1.58 -4.17 16.23
C MET A 140 2.17 -5.54 16.52
N THR A 141 2.45 -6.33 15.48
CA THR A 141 2.76 -7.77 15.63
C THR A 141 4.21 -8.12 15.33
N THR A 142 4.97 -7.23 14.67
CA THR A 142 6.37 -7.46 14.32
C THR A 142 7.32 -6.58 15.12
N SER A 143 8.62 -6.76 14.90
CA SER A 143 9.66 -5.90 15.49
C SER A 143 9.94 -4.64 14.68
N HIS A 144 9.32 -4.49 13.51
CA HIS A 144 9.49 -3.30 12.67
C HIS A 144 8.98 -2.04 13.36
N LYS A 145 9.72 -0.95 13.15
CA LYS A 145 9.38 0.37 13.67
C LYS A 145 9.37 1.38 12.52
N GLY A 146 8.86 2.56 12.80
CA GLY A 146 8.84 3.63 11.82
C GLY A 146 7.59 4.48 11.99
N ALA A 147 6.90 4.76 10.89
CA ALA A 147 5.67 5.55 10.90
C ALA A 147 4.58 4.86 10.08
N LEU A 148 3.33 5.18 10.37
CA LEU A 148 2.18 4.80 9.56
C LEU A 148 1.68 6.01 8.77
N VAL A 149 1.47 5.82 7.48
CA VAL A 149 0.73 6.75 6.63
C VAL A 149 -0.54 6.04 6.17
N ASP A 150 -1.63 6.55 6.62
CA ASP A 150 -2.98 6.09 6.33
C ASP A 150 -3.56 6.93 5.19
N VAL A 151 -3.86 6.29 4.08
CA VAL A 151 -4.45 6.91 2.89
C VAL A 151 -5.86 6.37 2.72
N ASP A 152 -6.82 7.11 3.23
CA ASP A 152 -8.26 6.76 3.23
C ASP A 152 -8.52 5.33 3.70
N GLY A 153 -7.88 4.96 4.80
CA GLY A 153 -7.89 3.60 5.33
C GLY A 153 -9.25 3.16 5.85
N VAL A 154 -9.47 1.85 5.82
CA VAL A 154 -10.65 1.24 6.43
C VAL A 154 -10.44 1.10 7.94
N TYR A 155 -11.48 1.41 8.70
CA TYR A 155 -11.51 1.22 10.15
C TYR A 155 -12.84 0.64 10.61
N CYS A 156 -12.76 -0.42 11.41
CA CYS A 156 -13.89 -0.92 12.19
C CYS A 156 -13.60 -0.61 13.66
N PHE A 157 -14.39 0.27 14.26
CA PHE A 157 -14.22 0.63 15.66
C PHE A 157 -15.09 -0.26 16.54
N TYR A 158 -14.42 -1.06 17.36
CA TYR A 158 -15.04 -1.93 18.36
C TYR A 158 -14.60 -1.49 19.76
N ASP A 159 -15.11 -0.34 20.22
CA ASP A 159 -14.73 0.28 21.50
C ASP A 159 -15.73 0.02 22.63
N GLY A 160 -16.75 -0.79 22.36
CA GLY A 160 -17.81 -1.15 23.30
C GLY A 160 -19.05 -0.24 23.22
N THR A 161 -19.07 0.70 22.28
CA THR A 161 -20.20 1.61 22.02
C THR A 161 -20.97 1.23 20.75
N GLU A 162 -20.61 0.10 20.12
CA GLU A 162 -21.23 -0.37 18.87
C GLU A 162 -22.71 -0.64 19.07
N THR A 163 -23.54 -0.09 18.19
CA THR A 163 -24.96 -0.45 18.15
C THR A 163 -25.16 -1.78 17.42
N PRO A 164 -26.25 -2.51 17.69
CA PRO A 164 -26.59 -3.73 16.94
C PRO A 164 -26.66 -3.48 15.43
N GLU A 165 -27.17 -2.32 15.00
CA GLU A 165 -27.30 -1.93 13.59
C GLU A 165 -25.92 -1.71 12.95
N TYR A 166 -24.96 -1.14 13.68
CA TYR A 166 -23.58 -1.00 13.20
C TYR A 166 -22.93 -2.37 12.98
N VAL A 167 -23.05 -3.26 13.98
CA VAL A 167 -22.47 -4.62 13.90
C VAL A 167 -23.07 -5.39 12.73
N GLU A 168 -24.41 -5.31 12.54
CA GLU A 168 -25.09 -5.95 11.43
C GLU A 168 -24.64 -5.37 10.07
N ALA A 169 -24.51 -4.05 9.95
CA ALA A 169 -24.06 -3.40 8.71
C ALA A 169 -22.62 -3.79 8.35
N VAL A 170 -21.73 -3.86 9.33
CA VAL A 170 -20.33 -4.29 9.15
C VAL A 170 -20.26 -5.75 8.72
N ASP A 171 -21.06 -6.63 9.35
CA ASP A 171 -21.14 -8.05 8.99
C ASP A 171 -21.68 -8.23 7.55
N GLN A 172 -22.77 -7.54 7.20
CA GLN A 172 -23.32 -7.54 5.85
C GLN A 172 -22.31 -7.04 4.81
N PHE A 173 -21.53 -6.02 5.14
CA PHE A 173 -20.46 -5.54 4.27
C PHE A 173 -19.38 -6.60 4.05
N GLY A 174 -18.95 -7.29 5.11
CA GLY A 174 -17.97 -8.39 5.03
C GLY A 174 -18.45 -9.52 4.09
N HIS A 175 -19.75 -9.85 4.15
CA HIS A 175 -20.36 -10.92 3.37
C HIS A 175 -20.90 -10.47 1.98
N ALA A 176 -20.85 -9.20 1.64
CA ALA A 176 -21.35 -8.69 0.36
C ALA A 176 -20.64 -9.28 -0.86
N PHE A 177 -19.41 -9.76 -0.67
CA PHE A 177 -18.54 -10.30 -1.74
C PHE A 177 -18.66 -11.83 -1.87
N ASP A 178 -19.58 -12.45 -1.16
CA ASP A 178 -19.83 -13.88 -1.25
C ASP A 178 -20.67 -14.23 -2.50
N GLY A 179 -20.47 -15.42 -3.01
CA GLY A 179 -21.29 -15.94 -4.10
C GLY A 179 -20.90 -15.49 -5.52
N PRO A 180 -21.70 -15.88 -6.50
CA PRO A 180 -21.37 -15.73 -7.92
C PRO A 180 -21.46 -14.30 -8.46
N GLU A 181 -22.22 -13.42 -7.78
CA GLU A 181 -22.35 -11.99 -8.14
C GLU A 181 -21.19 -11.13 -7.65
N CYS A 182 -20.16 -11.71 -7.04
CA CYS A 182 -19.01 -10.98 -6.45
C CYS A 182 -18.41 -9.94 -7.42
N ARG A 183 -18.27 -10.28 -8.68
CA ARG A 183 -17.72 -9.37 -9.69
C ARG A 183 -18.58 -8.12 -9.89
N ASP A 184 -19.89 -8.28 -9.92
CA ASP A 184 -20.84 -7.16 -10.08
C ASP A 184 -20.88 -6.30 -8.80
N VAL A 185 -20.76 -6.92 -7.62
CA VAL A 185 -20.61 -6.22 -6.35
C VAL A 185 -19.34 -5.37 -6.35
N ILE A 186 -18.20 -5.91 -6.80
CA ILE A 186 -16.94 -5.15 -6.92
C ILE A 186 -17.12 -3.98 -7.90
N ILE A 187 -17.75 -4.15 -9.06
CA ILE A 187 -18.01 -3.08 -10.02
C ILE A 187 -18.84 -1.96 -9.37
N GLY A 188 -19.89 -2.32 -8.64
CA GLY A 188 -20.72 -1.37 -7.89
C GLY A 188 -19.91 -0.64 -6.80
N PHE A 189 -19.06 -1.37 -6.09
CA PHE A 189 -18.17 -0.81 -5.07
C PHE A 189 -17.19 0.19 -5.67
N VAL A 190 -16.48 -0.16 -6.76
CA VAL A 190 -15.57 0.77 -7.48
C VAL A 190 -16.28 2.06 -7.86
N SER A 191 -17.52 1.95 -8.37
CA SER A 191 -18.32 3.13 -8.75
C SER A 191 -18.61 4.06 -7.58
N SER A 192 -18.66 3.55 -6.35
CA SER A 192 -18.89 4.34 -5.14
C SER A 192 -17.64 5.03 -4.59
N LEU A 193 -16.45 4.64 -5.05
CA LEU A 193 -15.18 5.19 -4.57
C LEU A 193 -14.81 6.55 -5.19
N ALA A 194 -15.46 6.92 -6.30
CA ALA A 194 -15.20 8.16 -7.01
C ALA A 194 -15.72 9.37 -6.22
N GLY A 195 -14.88 10.39 -6.10
CA GLY A 195 -15.28 11.72 -5.65
C GLY A 195 -15.79 12.60 -6.80
N LYS A 196 -16.17 13.83 -6.47
CA LYS A 196 -16.68 14.80 -7.49
C LYS A 196 -15.63 15.20 -8.53
N GLU A 197 -14.37 15.16 -8.13
CA GLU A 197 -13.22 15.62 -8.92
C GLU A 197 -12.32 14.45 -9.38
N THR A 198 -12.73 13.20 -9.15
CA THR A 198 -11.94 12.04 -9.56
C THR A 198 -11.82 11.99 -11.09
N HIS A 199 -10.59 12.00 -11.58
CA HIS A 199 -10.28 11.91 -13.00
C HIS A 199 -10.69 10.55 -13.58
N GLN A 200 -11.18 10.55 -14.82
CA GLN A 200 -11.66 9.34 -15.50
C GLN A 200 -10.59 8.22 -15.54
N GLU A 201 -9.33 8.57 -15.73
CA GLU A 201 -8.21 7.62 -15.79
C GLU A 201 -8.06 6.79 -14.51
N ILE A 202 -8.40 7.37 -13.34
CA ILE A 202 -8.36 6.69 -12.03
C ILE A 202 -9.50 5.68 -11.94
N ASN A 203 -10.70 6.07 -12.39
CA ASN A 203 -11.83 5.17 -12.47
C ASN A 203 -11.57 4.03 -13.46
N ASP A 204 -10.99 4.33 -14.62
CA ASP A 204 -10.64 3.35 -15.64
C ASP A 204 -9.59 2.35 -15.08
N TYR A 205 -8.58 2.82 -14.34
CA TYR A 205 -7.65 1.96 -13.65
C TYR A 205 -8.39 1.04 -12.65
N ALA A 206 -9.16 1.59 -11.72
CA ALA A 206 -9.87 0.81 -10.72
C ALA A 206 -10.81 -0.23 -11.35
N MET A 207 -11.57 0.16 -12.40
CA MET A 207 -12.44 -0.73 -13.15
C MET A 207 -11.69 -1.81 -13.93
N SER A 208 -10.43 -1.57 -14.30
CA SER A 208 -9.62 -2.56 -15.03
C SER A 208 -9.01 -3.63 -14.12
N VAL A 209 -8.73 -3.31 -12.85
CA VAL A 209 -7.99 -4.20 -11.96
C VAL A 209 -8.87 -4.84 -10.88
N MET A 210 -9.73 -4.07 -10.21
CA MET A 210 -10.46 -4.56 -9.04
C MET A 210 -11.45 -5.69 -9.34
N PRO A 211 -12.24 -5.65 -10.45
CA PRO A 211 -13.17 -6.72 -10.81
C PRO A 211 -12.49 -8.04 -11.23
N GLU A 212 -11.19 -8.04 -11.44
CA GLU A 212 -10.41 -9.25 -11.75
C GLU A 212 -9.96 -10.02 -10.48
N THR A 213 -10.28 -9.49 -9.29
CA THR A 213 -10.03 -10.18 -8.01
C THR A 213 -10.82 -11.49 -7.97
N PRO A 214 -10.19 -12.66 -7.75
CA PRO A 214 -10.90 -13.91 -7.60
C PRO A 214 -11.92 -13.85 -6.45
N GLN A 215 -13.10 -14.41 -6.64
CA GLN A 215 -14.19 -14.35 -5.67
C GLN A 215 -13.77 -14.84 -4.27
N TYR A 216 -13.04 -15.95 -4.19
CA TYR A 216 -12.56 -16.48 -2.90
C TYR A 216 -11.56 -15.56 -2.20
N VAL A 217 -10.75 -14.78 -2.95
CA VAL A 217 -9.86 -13.75 -2.39
C VAL A 217 -10.69 -12.59 -1.86
N ALA A 218 -11.63 -12.10 -2.67
CA ALA A 218 -12.48 -10.97 -2.31
C ALA A 218 -13.32 -11.27 -1.07
N SER A 219 -14.03 -12.40 -1.07
CA SER A 219 -14.86 -12.86 0.03
C SER A 219 -14.05 -13.03 1.32
N SER A 220 -12.97 -13.81 1.28
CA SER A 220 -12.12 -14.04 2.45
C SER A 220 -11.50 -12.74 2.99
N THR A 221 -10.99 -11.88 2.10
CA THR A 221 -10.41 -10.58 2.51
C THR A 221 -11.44 -9.72 3.24
N MET A 222 -12.65 -9.57 2.68
CA MET A 222 -13.66 -8.69 3.25
C MET A 222 -14.27 -9.22 4.55
N GLN A 223 -14.52 -10.52 4.64
CA GLN A 223 -14.98 -11.15 5.88
C GLN A 223 -13.96 -10.94 7.01
N HIS A 224 -12.68 -11.24 6.76
CA HIS A 224 -11.65 -11.07 7.79
C HIS A 224 -11.36 -9.60 8.10
N LEU A 225 -11.48 -8.69 7.11
CA LEU A 225 -11.27 -7.25 7.35
C LEU A 225 -12.18 -6.70 8.44
N VAL A 226 -13.43 -7.18 8.52
CA VAL A 226 -14.44 -6.68 9.47
C VAL A 226 -14.49 -7.44 10.81
N GLU A 227 -13.74 -8.53 10.96
CA GLU A 227 -13.74 -9.28 12.23
C GLU A 227 -13.18 -8.47 13.39
N LYS A 228 -13.93 -8.40 14.49
CA LYS A 228 -13.57 -7.65 15.70
C LYS A 228 -12.16 -7.96 16.23
N LYS A 229 -11.68 -9.20 16.10
CA LYS A 229 -10.36 -9.61 16.61
C LYS A 229 -9.19 -8.80 16.01
N TRP A 230 -9.35 -8.25 14.80
CA TRP A 230 -8.32 -7.48 14.10
C TRP A 230 -8.30 -5.99 14.50
N TRP A 231 -9.28 -5.55 15.28
CA TRP A 231 -9.46 -4.14 15.64
C TRP A 231 -9.32 -3.91 17.16
N PRO A 232 -8.21 -4.36 17.78
CA PRO A 232 -7.99 -4.08 19.18
C PRO A 232 -7.77 -2.58 19.40
N ASN A 233 -8.22 -2.07 20.57
CA ASN A 233 -7.99 -0.69 20.99
C ASN A 233 -6.54 -0.44 21.44
N THR A 234 -5.58 -1.13 20.84
CA THR A 234 -4.17 -0.99 21.13
C THR A 234 -3.63 0.30 20.51
N GLN A 235 -2.98 1.11 21.31
CA GLN A 235 -2.34 2.34 20.85
C GLN A 235 -1.06 2.03 20.09
N ILE A 236 -0.82 2.79 19.02
CA ILE A 236 0.46 2.84 18.30
C ILE A 236 1.13 4.17 18.67
N SER A 237 2.28 4.11 19.31
CA SER A 237 3.05 5.28 19.75
C SER A 237 3.93 5.90 18.66
N GLN A 238 4.12 5.19 17.55
CA GLN A 238 4.83 5.70 16.37
C GLN A 238 4.08 6.89 15.76
N PRO A 239 4.76 7.77 15.00
CA PRO A 239 4.08 8.80 14.23
C PRO A 239 3.04 8.20 13.27
N VAL A 240 1.84 8.76 13.27
CA VAL A 240 0.77 8.37 12.35
C VAL A 240 0.26 9.59 11.61
N MET A 241 0.29 9.54 10.28
CA MET A 241 -0.33 10.54 9.42
C MET A 241 -1.55 9.92 8.74
N VAL A 242 -2.70 10.55 8.92
CA VAL A 242 -3.96 10.17 8.27
C VAL A 242 -4.35 11.22 7.25
N ILE A 243 -4.61 10.80 6.03
CA ILE A 243 -5.21 11.62 4.98
C ILE A 243 -6.44 10.86 4.48
N CYS A 244 -7.62 11.37 4.79
CA CYS A 244 -8.88 10.73 4.45
C CYS A 244 -9.84 11.69 3.75
N THR A 245 -10.91 11.13 3.19
CA THR A 245 -11.98 11.92 2.55
C THR A 245 -13.24 11.89 3.41
N GLN A 246 -14.07 12.93 3.29
CA GLN A 246 -15.40 12.96 3.90
C GLN A 246 -16.36 11.93 3.28
N ASN A 247 -16.06 11.46 2.08
CA ASN A 247 -16.90 10.53 1.33
C ASN A 247 -16.64 9.05 1.69
N SER A 248 -15.65 8.78 2.54
CA SER A 248 -15.24 7.41 2.91
C SER A 248 -16.25 6.67 3.80
N GLY A 249 -17.41 7.25 4.08
CA GLY A 249 -18.42 6.65 4.97
C GLY A 249 -17.97 6.55 6.43
N LEU A 250 -16.91 7.30 6.79
CA LEU A 250 -16.37 7.29 8.14
C LEU A 250 -17.37 7.87 9.14
N ASP A 251 -17.35 7.27 10.33
CA ASP A 251 -18.08 7.76 11.50
C ASP A 251 -17.76 9.26 11.74
N PRO A 252 -18.77 10.13 12.02
CA PRO A 252 -18.54 11.53 12.36
C PRO A 252 -17.51 11.75 13.46
N ASP A 253 -17.35 10.78 14.36
CA ASP A 253 -16.37 10.82 15.45
C ASP A 253 -15.04 10.15 15.10
N ASN A 254 -14.83 9.79 13.82
CA ASN A 254 -13.65 9.05 13.36
C ASN A 254 -12.33 9.68 13.85
N LYS A 255 -12.16 11.00 13.69
CA LYS A 255 -10.97 11.71 14.18
C LYS A 255 -10.73 11.52 15.66
N GLN A 256 -11.78 11.58 16.48
CA GLN A 256 -11.64 11.41 17.94
C GLN A 256 -11.30 9.96 18.29
N LYS A 257 -11.89 9.01 17.60
CA LYS A 257 -11.60 7.57 17.77
C LYS A 257 -10.15 7.27 17.36
N MET A 258 -9.69 7.81 16.24
CA MET A 258 -8.29 7.69 15.81
C MET A 258 -7.30 8.34 16.79
N GLN A 259 -7.63 9.50 17.37
CA GLN A 259 -6.78 10.15 18.38
C GLN A 259 -6.56 9.30 19.65
N ARG A 260 -7.51 8.41 19.97
CA ARG A 260 -7.35 7.45 21.08
C ARG A 260 -6.36 6.34 20.72
N LEU A 261 -6.36 5.90 19.45
CA LEU A 261 -5.47 4.85 18.95
C LEU A 261 -4.06 5.37 18.63
N TYR A 262 -3.94 6.63 18.24
CA TYR A 262 -2.72 7.25 17.74
C TYR A 262 -2.40 8.54 18.51
N PRO A 263 -1.66 8.47 19.62
CA PRO A 263 -1.30 9.67 20.40
C PRO A 263 -0.52 10.73 19.59
N ASN A 264 0.24 10.28 18.57
CA ASN A 264 1.06 11.14 17.69
C ASN A 264 0.42 11.27 16.30
N LEU A 265 -0.88 11.59 16.24
CA LEU A 265 -1.68 11.69 15.03
C LEU A 265 -1.54 13.06 14.35
N ASP A 266 -1.14 13.06 13.07
CA ASP A 266 -1.38 14.15 12.11
C ASP A 266 -2.59 13.77 11.24
N TYR A 267 -3.67 14.56 11.29
CA TYR A 267 -4.94 14.22 10.65
C TYR A 267 -5.36 15.30 9.65
N THR A 268 -5.55 14.88 8.40
CA THR A 268 -6.02 15.72 7.30
C THR A 268 -7.26 15.09 6.67
N GLU A 269 -8.32 15.87 6.53
CA GLU A 269 -9.57 15.47 5.89
C GLU A 269 -9.81 16.32 4.65
N LEU A 270 -10.12 15.67 3.53
CA LEU A 270 -10.37 16.29 2.22
C LEU A 270 -11.87 16.21 1.88
N THR A 271 -12.38 17.27 1.27
CA THR A 271 -13.83 17.41 1.02
C THR A 271 -14.25 17.15 -0.43
N THR A 272 -13.30 17.18 -1.36
CA THR A 272 -13.60 17.09 -2.82
C THR A 272 -12.99 15.86 -3.47
N CYS A 273 -12.05 15.20 -2.79
CA CYS A 273 -11.32 14.04 -3.27
C CYS A 273 -12.15 12.76 -3.16
N GLY A 274 -11.91 11.81 -4.04
CA GLY A 274 -12.38 10.44 -3.91
C GLY A 274 -11.43 9.57 -3.11
N HIS A 275 -11.63 8.26 -3.17
CA HIS A 275 -10.92 7.27 -2.36
C HIS A 275 -9.42 7.15 -2.71
N PHE A 276 -9.03 7.44 -3.95
CA PHE A 276 -7.65 7.30 -4.44
C PHE A 276 -6.85 8.59 -4.27
N ILE A 277 -6.78 9.13 -3.05
CA ILE A 277 -6.17 10.43 -2.71
C ILE A 277 -4.76 10.58 -3.29
N HIS A 278 -3.92 9.55 -3.19
CA HIS A 278 -2.54 9.54 -3.66
C HIS A 278 -2.41 9.60 -5.19
N MET A 279 -3.48 9.25 -5.92
CA MET A 279 -3.59 9.37 -7.37
C MET A 279 -4.28 10.68 -7.77
N GLU A 280 -5.29 11.11 -7.01
CA GLU A 280 -6.11 12.30 -7.30
C GLU A 280 -5.41 13.61 -6.92
N GLN A 281 -4.66 13.60 -5.82
CA GLN A 281 -3.94 14.75 -5.27
C GLN A 281 -2.47 14.41 -5.01
N PRO A 282 -1.71 13.92 -6.03
CA PRO A 282 -0.38 13.37 -5.85
C PRO A 282 0.62 14.39 -5.29
N ASP A 283 0.55 15.64 -5.72
CA ASP A 283 1.48 16.69 -5.28
C ASP A 283 1.32 16.97 -3.79
N MET A 284 0.08 17.18 -3.32
CA MET A 284 -0.22 17.39 -1.91
C MET A 284 0.19 16.18 -1.06
N PHE A 285 -0.16 14.98 -1.50
CA PHE A 285 0.19 13.74 -0.82
C PHE A 285 1.72 13.58 -0.70
N ASN A 286 2.44 13.75 -1.80
CA ASN A 286 3.90 13.62 -1.85
C ASN A 286 4.61 14.67 -1.00
N GLU A 287 4.09 15.91 -0.94
CA GLU A 287 4.62 16.96 -0.05
C GLU A 287 4.49 16.55 1.42
N LYS A 288 3.32 16.06 1.85
CA LYS A 288 3.09 15.58 3.21
C LYS A 288 4.01 14.40 3.55
N LEU A 289 4.15 13.44 2.64
CA LEU A 289 5.04 12.30 2.83
C LEU A 289 6.52 12.73 2.95
N ARG A 290 6.96 13.74 2.18
CA ARG A 290 8.30 14.33 2.34
C ARG A 290 8.49 14.98 3.71
N ALA A 291 7.49 15.68 4.21
CA ALA A 291 7.55 16.31 5.53
C ALA A 291 7.72 15.24 6.63
N LEU A 292 6.96 14.15 6.57
CA LEU A 292 7.07 13.03 7.51
C LEU A 292 8.45 12.34 7.43
N LYS A 293 8.98 12.13 6.20
CA LYS A 293 10.31 11.55 5.98
C LYS A 293 11.40 12.36 6.68
N ASN A 294 11.27 13.67 6.71
CA ASN A 294 12.26 14.59 7.27
C ASN A 294 12.19 14.71 8.81
N LEU A 295 11.18 14.12 9.46
CA LEU A 295 11.15 14.04 10.91
C LEU A 295 12.34 13.20 11.39
N LYS A 296 13.18 13.81 12.25
CA LYS A 296 14.33 13.11 12.86
C LYS A 296 13.81 11.93 13.68
N LYS A 297 14.53 10.79 13.64
CA LYS A 297 14.31 9.70 14.61
C LYS A 297 14.45 10.30 16.02
N GLN A 298 13.35 10.34 16.78
CA GLN A 298 13.37 10.69 18.20
C GLN A 298 13.91 9.53 19.03
#